data_5fbd49d1b6a4400bee5470d4df4a8cd3
#
_entry.id   5fbd49d1b6a4400bee5470d4df4a8cd3
#
_cell.length_a   1.000
_cell.length_b   1.000
_cell.length_c   1.000
_cell.angle_alpha   90.00
_cell.angle_beta   90.00
_cell.angle_gamma   90.00
#
_symmetry.space_group_name_H-M   'P 1'
#
loop_
_entity.id
_entity.type
_entity.pdbx_description
1 polymer ?
#
loop_
_entity_poly.entity_id
_entity_poly.type
_entity_poly.pdbx_seq_one_letter_code
_entity_poly.pdbx_strand_id
1 'polypeptide(L)'
;QTTNGKEYDFRKLPAGYKRLFNIVLDLAYRSYILSDRSTTNIPGLVIIDEIDLHLHPSLEQVVLQCFQETFQQIQFIVSTHSPLVLTDIDTVTGKNKVMRMTPACDAPEVWRNIHGIDYNQMLEENMDVSKRKPEIQELFDKAWDEVAEKNTVAAKQTVAELESKTPA
;
A
#
# COMPACT_ATOMS: atom_id res chain seq x y z
N GLN A 1 10.03 18.98 -18.76
CA GLN A 1 11.37 18.65 -19.31
C GLN A 1 11.58 17.16 -19.08
N THR A 2 11.58 16.40 -20.15
CA THR A 2 11.85 14.97 -20.14
C THR A 2 13.34 14.75 -19.90
N THR A 3 13.71 13.95 -18.94
CA THR A 3 15.10 13.66 -18.53
C THR A 3 15.96 13.05 -19.68
N ASN A 4 15.40 12.74 -20.84
CA ASN A 4 16.08 12.15 -22.00
C ASN A 4 15.57 12.65 -23.37
N GLY A 5 14.87 13.78 -23.47
CA GLY A 5 14.38 14.32 -24.74
C GLY A 5 13.35 13.44 -25.49
N LYS A 6 12.83 12.41 -24.87
CA LYS A 6 11.75 11.59 -25.44
C LYS A 6 10.40 12.22 -25.14
N GLU A 7 9.67 12.55 -26.19
CA GLU A 7 8.26 12.93 -26.06
C GLU A 7 7.40 11.67 -25.89
N TYR A 8 6.58 11.69 -24.86
CA TYR A 8 5.60 10.61 -24.61
C TYR A 8 4.20 11.10 -24.95
N ASP A 9 3.51 10.39 -25.80
CA ASP A 9 2.10 10.62 -26.06
C ASP A 9 1.29 10.18 -24.82
N PHE A 10 0.61 11.13 -24.19
CA PHE A 10 -0.25 10.88 -23.02
C PHE A 10 -1.23 9.72 -23.23
N ARG A 11 -1.76 9.59 -24.46
CA ARG A 11 -2.70 8.52 -24.80
C ARG A 11 -2.09 7.12 -24.69
N LYS A 12 -0.77 7.00 -24.81
CA LYS A 12 -0.02 5.75 -24.74
C LYS A 12 0.48 5.41 -23.34
N LEU A 13 0.30 6.31 -22.35
CA LEU A 13 0.69 6.04 -20.99
C LEU A 13 -0.17 4.93 -20.38
N PRO A 14 0.39 4.09 -19.48
CA PRO A 14 -0.37 3.16 -18.66
C PRO A 14 -1.47 3.85 -17.88
N ALA A 15 -2.54 3.11 -17.55
CA ALA A 15 -3.74 3.65 -16.89
C ALA A 15 -3.43 4.37 -15.56
N GLY A 16 -2.54 3.80 -14.73
CA GLY A 16 -2.14 4.39 -13.46
C GLY A 16 -1.48 5.76 -13.61
N TYR A 17 -0.57 5.92 -14.57
CA TYR A 17 0.05 7.22 -14.85
C TYR A 17 -0.98 8.26 -15.31
N LYS A 18 -1.92 7.87 -16.18
CA LYS A 18 -3.00 8.76 -16.62
C LYS A 18 -3.86 9.21 -15.45
N ARG A 19 -4.20 8.27 -14.54
CA ARG A 19 -4.98 8.56 -13.34
C ARG A 19 -4.27 9.56 -12.44
N LEU A 20 -3.02 9.31 -12.07
CA LEU A 20 -2.23 10.23 -11.25
C LEU A 20 -2.10 11.61 -11.91
N PHE A 21 -1.79 11.64 -13.20
CA PHE A 21 -1.70 12.90 -13.93
C PHE A 21 -3.01 13.69 -13.88
N ASN A 22 -4.14 13.02 -14.08
CA ASN A 22 -5.45 13.68 -14.04
C ASN A 22 -5.77 14.21 -12.64
N ILE A 23 -5.46 13.46 -11.56
CA ILE A 23 -5.65 13.92 -10.18
C ILE A 23 -4.79 15.16 -9.91
N VAL A 24 -3.49 15.10 -10.23
CA VAL A 24 -2.57 16.22 -10.00
C VAL A 24 -2.99 17.45 -10.80
N LEU A 25 -3.38 17.26 -12.07
CA LEU A 25 -3.82 18.37 -12.93
C LEU A 25 -5.12 18.99 -12.41
N ASP A 26 -6.10 18.18 -12.01
CA ASP A 26 -7.37 18.67 -11.47
C ASP A 26 -7.15 19.44 -10.15
N LEU A 27 -6.32 18.90 -9.24
CA LEU A 27 -5.97 19.59 -8.00
C LEU A 27 -5.25 20.92 -8.24
N ALA A 28 -4.24 20.91 -9.11
CA ALA A 28 -3.50 22.11 -9.45
C ALA A 28 -4.39 23.18 -10.11
N TYR A 29 -5.27 22.77 -11.02
CA TYR A 29 -6.21 23.66 -11.71
C TYR A 29 -7.23 24.26 -10.73
N ARG A 30 -7.85 23.45 -9.88
CA ARG A 30 -8.81 23.91 -8.87
C ARG A 30 -8.13 24.88 -7.89
N SER A 31 -6.97 24.50 -7.37
CA SER A 31 -6.21 25.36 -6.47
C SER A 31 -5.87 26.71 -7.11
N TYR A 32 -5.46 26.70 -8.38
CA TYR A 32 -5.15 27.91 -9.12
C TYR A 32 -6.39 28.82 -9.31
N ILE A 33 -7.54 28.25 -9.66
CA ILE A 33 -8.78 29.02 -9.81
C ILE A 33 -9.26 29.56 -8.46
N LEU A 34 -9.26 28.73 -7.41
CA LEU A 34 -9.73 29.13 -6.07
C LEU A 34 -8.83 30.18 -5.40
N SER A 35 -7.55 30.23 -5.78
CA SER A 35 -6.60 31.24 -5.32
C SER A 35 -6.58 32.54 -6.13
N ASP A 36 -7.60 32.77 -6.93
CA ASP A 36 -7.65 33.89 -7.89
C ASP A 36 -6.42 33.94 -8.82
N ARG A 37 -5.99 32.79 -9.28
CA ARG A 37 -4.86 32.54 -10.20
C ARG A 37 -3.48 32.94 -9.62
N SER A 38 -3.35 32.94 -8.30
CA SER A 38 -2.11 33.37 -7.64
C SER A 38 -1.20 32.19 -7.25
N THR A 39 -1.76 31.04 -6.88
CA THR A 39 -0.99 29.87 -6.42
C THR A 39 -1.72 28.56 -6.66
N THR A 40 -0.98 27.46 -6.66
CA THR A 40 -1.53 26.09 -6.65
C THR A 40 -1.50 25.45 -5.25
N ASN A 41 -1.01 26.16 -4.24
CA ASN A 41 -0.88 25.67 -2.87
C ASN A 41 -1.83 26.41 -1.93
N ILE A 42 -3.07 25.96 -1.86
CA ILE A 42 -4.13 26.49 -1.00
C ILE A 42 -4.58 25.43 0.01
N PRO A 43 -5.09 25.84 1.17
CA PRO A 43 -5.68 24.88 2.11
C PRO A 43 -6.92 24.23 1.53
N GLY A 44 -7.07 22.94 1.77
CA GLY A 44 -8.19 22.16 1.26
C GLY A 44 -8.26 20.75 1.84
N LEU A 45 -9.36 20.08 1.53
CA LEU A 45 -9.58 18.67 1.83
C LEU A 45 -9.83 17.92 0.52
N VAL A 46 -9.10 16.83 0.32
CA VAL A 46 -9.21 15.95 -0.86
C VAL A 46 -9.48 14.54 -0.40
N ILE A 47 -10.49 13.93 -0.97
CA ILE A 47 -10.85 12.53 -0.72
C ILE A 47 -10.56 11.74 -1.99
N ILE A 48 -9.76 10.68 -1.88
CA ILE A 48 -9.41 9.80 -3.00
C ILE A 48 -9.74 8.37 -2.58
N ASP A 49 -10.68 7.78 -3.30
CA ASP A 49 -11.03 6.37 -3.13
C ASP A 49 -10.09 5.49 -3.96
N GLU A 50 -9.62 4.38 -3.37
CA GLU A 50 -8.71 3.42 -4.00
C GLU A 50 -7.49 4.09 -4.65
N ILE A 51 -6.64 4.76 -3.88
CA ILE A 51 -5.47 5.49 -4.40
C ILE A 51 -4.53 4.59 -5.22
N ASP A 52 -4.44 3.31 -4.86
CA ASP A 52 -3.63 2.27 -5.49
C ASP A 52 -4.16 1.76 -6.83
N LEU A 53 -5.42 2.05 -7.18
CA LEU A 53 -6.06 1.49 -8.37
C LEU A 53 -5.26 1.74 -9.65
N HIS A 54 -4.85 0.65 -10.33
CA HIS A 54 -4.04 0.63 -11.54
C HIS A 54 -2.61 1.19 -11.41
N LEU A 55 -2.12 1.43 -10.22
CA LEU A 55 -0.74 1.84 -10.02
C LEU A 55 0.20 0.63 -10.14
N HIS A 56 1.41 0.91 -10.58
CA HIS A 56 2.51 -0.05 -10.46
C HIS A 56 2.99 -0.06 -8.99
N PRO A 57 3.39 -1.21 -8.43
CA PRO A 57 3.84 -1.31 -7.05
C PRO A 57 4.86 -0.25 -6.61
N SER A 58 5.80 0.10 -7.49
CA SER A 58 6.78 1.16 -7.21
C SER A 58 6.18 2.57 -7.10
N LEU A 59 5.01 2.80 -7.69
CA LEU A 59 4.30 4.08 -7.54
C LEU A 59 3.41 4.10 -6.29
N GLU A 60 2.86 2.94 -5.91
CA GLU A 60 2.06 2.83 -4.69
C GLU A 60 2.85 3.23 -3.45
N GLN A 61 4.13 2.84 -3.37
CA GLN A 61 5.00 3.18 -2.24
C GLN A 61 5.23 4.68 -2.07
N VAL A 62 5.25 5.45 -3.14
CA VAL A 62 5.65 6.86 -3.10
C VAL A 62 4.51 7.85 -3.34
N VAL A 63 3.33 7.38 -3.76
CA VAL A 63 2.25 8.25 -4.24
C VAL A 63 1.75 9.23 -3.19
N LEU A 64 1.57 8.78 -1.95
CA LEU A 64 1.09 9.65 -0.86
C LEU A 64 2.13 10.68 -0.46
N GLN A 65 3.39 10.28 -0.36
CA GLN A 65 4.48 11.22 -0.08
C GLN A 65 4.56 12.29 -1.16
N CYS A 66 4.53 11.92 -2.43
CA CYS A 66 4.54 12.87 -3.55
C CYS A 66 3.37 13.85 -3.49
N PHE A 67 2.16 13.41 -3.14
CA PHE A 67 1.02 14.32 -2.98
C PHE A 67 1.19 15.28 -1.81
N GLN A 68 1.66 14.80 -0.66
CA GLN A 68 1.90 15.64 0.53
C GLN A 68 3.01 16.69 0.30
N GLU A 69 4.07 16.31 -0.40
CA GLU A 69 5.15 17.23 -0.75
C GLU A 69 4.72 18.29 -1.77
N THR A 70 3.86 17.90 -2.72
CA THR A 70 3.39 18.78 -3.79
C THR A 70 2.31 19.74 -3.29
N PHE A 71 1.39 19.25 -2.45
CA PHE A 71 0.22 20.01 -1.98
C PHE A 71 0.23 20.12 -0.45
N GLN A 72 1.17 20.86 0.09
CA GLN A 72 1.49 20.92 1.53
C GLN A 72 0.37 21.43 2.43
N GLN A 73 -0.59 22.19 1.87
CA GLN A 73 -1.73 22.73 2.61
C GLN A 73 -3.02 21.91 2.44
N ILE A 74 -2.97 20.84 1.64
CA ILE A 74 -4.13 19.97 1.43
C ILE A 74 -4.09 18.81 2.43
N GLN A 75 -5.20 18.59 3.11
CA GLN A 75 -5.43 17.35 3.85
C GLN A 75 -5.96 16.29 2.89
N PHE A 76 -5.29 15.14 2.85
CA PHE A 76 -5.74 13.99 2.06
C PHE A 76 -6.44 12.98 2.96
N ILE A 77 -7.60 12.50 2.53
CA ILE A 77 -8.27 11.31 3.07
C ILE A 77 -8.29 10.30 1.92
N VAL A 78 -7.61 9.18 2.10
CA VAL A 78 -7.49 8.19 1.03
C VAL A 78 -7.91 6.80 1.53
N SER A 79 -8.56 6.02 0.67
CA SER A 79 -8.74 4.60 0.88
C SER A 79 -7.73 3.81 0.04
N THR A 80 -7.34 2.64 0.53
CA THR A 80 -6.48 1.71 -0.19
C THR A 80 -6.70 0.28 0.29
N HIS A 81 -6.51 -0.66 -0.61
CA HIS A 81 -6.40 -2.08 -0.33
C HIS A 81 -4.95 -2.60 -0.44
N SER A 82 -4.02 -1.71 -0.81
CA SER A 82 -2.61 -2.07 -0.97
C SER A 82 -1.79 -1.77 0.27
N PRO A 83 -1.15 -2.78 0.86
CA PRO A 83 -0.20 -2.56 1.95
C PRO A 83 1.02 -1.73 1.52
N LEU A 84 1.37 -1.72 0.22
CA LEU A 84 2.49 -0.94 -0.30
C LEU A 84 2.31 0.56 -0.13
N VAL A 85 1.07 1.05 -0.22
CA VAL A 85 0.76 2.47 0.02
C VAL A 85 1.06 2.87 1.46
N LEU A 86 1.05 1.92 2.39
CA LEU A 86 1.21 2.15 3.83
C LEU A 86 2.66 2.02 4.32
N THR A 87 3.55 1.37 3.55
CA THR A 87 4.91 1.03 4.01
C THR A 87 5.78 2.23 4.34
N ASP A 88 5.61 3.36 3.65
CA ASP A 88 6.40 4.59 3.82
C ASP A 88 5.66 5.71 4.57
N ILE A 89 4.48 5.42 5.13
CA ILE A 89 3.72 6.44 5.86
C ILE A 89 4.31 6.68 7.25
N ASP A 90 4.74 7.91 7.49
CA ASP A 90 5.15 8.34 8.82
C ASP A 90 3.94 8.56 9.74
N THR A 91 3.69 7.59 10.60
CA THR A 91 2.67 7.70 11.66
C THR A 91 3.27 8.11 13.02
N VAL A 92 4.59 8.18 13.13
CA VAL A 92 5.29 8.47 14.40
C VAL A 92 5.18 9.95 14.74
N THR A 93 5.34 10.84 13.75
CA THR A 93 5.24 12.29 13.97
C THR A 93 3.81 12.79 14.20
N GLY A 94 2.81 11.93 14.03
CA GLY A 94 1.39 12.28 14.16
C GLY A 94 0.82 13.09 12.99
N LYS A 95 1.59 13.32 11.94
CA LYS A 95 1.11 13.97 10.70
C LYS A 95 0.12 13.10 9.95
N ASN A 96 0.33 11.79 9.97
CA ASN A 96 -0.52 10.83 9.28
C ASN A 96 -1.23 9.93 10.29
N LYS A 97 -2.45 9.51 9.95
CA LYS A 97 -3.23 8.53 10.68
C LYS A 97 -3.68 7.45 9.72
N VAL A 98 -3.46 6.22 10.08
CA VAL A 98 -3.98 5.06 9.36
C VAL A 98 -5.08 4.43 10.19
N MET A 99 -6.22 4.18 9.55
CA MET A 99 -7.39 3.61 10.19
C MET A 99 -7.82 2.37 9.42
N ARG A 100 -7.94 1.25 10.12
CA ARG A 100 -8.51 0.03 9.58
C ARG A 100 -10.03 0.07 9.72
N MET A 101 -10.72 -0.15 8.60
CA MET A 101 -12.17 -0.33 8.58
C MET A 101 -12.48 -1.82 8.65
N THR A 102 -13.20 -2.24 9.68
CA THR A 102 -13.66 -3.63 9.82
C THR A 102 -15.09 -3.77 9.27
N PRO A 103 -15.49 -4.97 8.81
CA PRO A 103 -16.86 -5.21 8.34
C PRO A 103 -17.94 -4.92 9.38
N ALA A 104 -17.61 -5.04 10.67
CA ALA A 104 -18.54 -4.75 11.77
C ALA A 104 -18.83 -3.26 11.95
N CYS A 105 -18.02 -2.38 11.37
CA CYS A 105 -18.16 -0.91 11.42
C CYS A 105 -18.32 -0.30 12.81
N ASP A 106 -17.94 -1.01 13.89
CA ASP A 106 -18.18 -0.56 15.25
C ASP A 106 -17.30 0.62 15.66
N ALA A 107 -16.04 0.64 15.25
CA ALA A 107 -15.11 1.76 15.34
C ALA A 107 -13.88 1.51 14.47
N PRO A 108 -13.33 2.52 13.79
CA PRO A 108 -12.10 2.35 13.06
C PRO A 108 -10.94 2.12 14.03
N GLU A 109 -10.16 1.08 13.77
CA GLU A 109 -8.93 0.82 14.51
C GLU A 109 -7.83 1.77 14.01
N VAL A 110 -7.22 2.53 14.93
CA VAL A 110 -6.13 3.44 14.59
C VAL A 110 -4.80 2.70 14.71
N TRP A 111 -4.13 2.51 13.60
CA TRP A 111 -2.80 1.91 13.59
C TRP A 111 -1.71 2.92 13.92
N ARG A 112 -0.79 2.49 14.77
CA ARG A 112 0.36 3.30 15.19
C ARG A 112 1.65 2.57 14.86
N ASN A 113 2.70 3.34 14.57
CA ASN A 113 4.06 2.80 14.36
C ASN A 113 4.18 1.81 13.19
N ILE A 114 3.49 2.09 12.09
CA ILE A 114 3.58 1.26 10.87
C ILE A 114 4.77 1.64 9.97
N HIS A 115 5.52 2.69 10.31
CA HIS A 115 6.67 3.12 9.53
C HIS A 115 7.79 2.06 9.55
N GLY A 116 8.24 1.65 8.37
CA GLY A 116 9.30 0.65 8.22
C GLY A 116 8.87 -0.80 8.43
N ILE A 117 7.58 -1.09 8.54
CA ILE A 117 7.06 -2.45 8.54
C ILE A 117 7.20 -3.01 7.12
N ASP A 118 7.73 -4.25 7.00
CA ASP A 118 7.84 -4.88 5.70
C ASP A 118 6.46 -5.29 5.15
N TYR A 119 6.41 -5.45 3.82
CA TYR A 119 5.18 -5.79 3.09
C TYR A 119 4.47 -7.04 3.63
N ASN A 120 5.23 -8.09 3.95
CA ASN A 120 4.67 -9.36 4.40
C ASN A 120 4.09 -9.25 5.80
N GLN A 121 4.80 -8.53 6.68
CA GLN A 121 4.35 -8.25 8.04
C GLN A 121 3.07 -7.39 8.02
N MET A 122 2.99 -6.41 7.11
CA MET A 122 1.79 -5.60 6.92
C MET A 122 0.58 -6.47 6.50
N LEU A 123 0.78 -7.41 5.58
CA LEU A 123 -0.28 -8.32 5.15
C LEU A 123 -0.78 -9.23 6.28
N GLU A 124 0.14 -9.85 7.03
CA GLU A 124 -0.22 -10.83 8.06
C GLU A 124 -0.80 -10.19 9.31
N GLU A 125 -0.10 -9.20 9.86
CA GLU A 125 -0.45 -8.63 11.17
C GLU A 125 -1.54 -7.57 11.10
N ASN A 126 -1.58 -6.85 9.96
CA ASN A 126 -2.47 -5.69 9.86
C ASN A 126 -3.64 -5.89 8.90
N MET A 127 -3.51 -6.74 7.89
CA MET A 127 -4.58 -6.96 6.91
C MET A 127 -5.24 -8.35 7.00
N ASP A 128 -4.83 -9.18 7.96
CA ASP A 128 -5.34 -10.55 8.18
C ASP A 128 -5.28 -11.43 6.92
N VAL A 129 -4.27 -11.21 6.09
CA VAL A 129 -4.08 -11.99 4.86
C VAL A 129 -3.01 -13.04 5.10
N SER A 130 -3.40 -14.31 5.05
CA SER A 130 -2.45 -15.41 5.13
C SER A 130 -1.53 -15.44 3.91
N LYS A 131 -0.22 -15.56 4.14
CA LYS A 131 0.80 -15.72 3.08
C LYS A 131 0.60 -16.96 2.23
N ARG A 132 -0.01 -17.98 2.80
CA ARG A 132 -0.13 -19.32 2.20
C ARG A 132 -1.55 -19.81 2.23
N LYS A 133 -1.87 -20.72 1.33
CA LYS A 133 -3.14 -21.47 1.41
C LYS A 133 -3.22 -22.18 2.76
N PRO A 134 -4.39 -22.27 3.39
CA PRO A 134 -4.54 -22.88 4.72
C PRO A 134 -3.90 -24.28 4.82
N GLU A 135 -4.10 -25.12 3.81
CA GLU A 135 -3.51 -26.47 3.73
C GLU A 135 -1.97 -26.47 3.75
N ILE A 136 -1.35 -25.48 3.13
CA ILE A 136 0.11 -25.33 3.11
C ILE A 136 0.60 -24.76 4.43
N GLN A 137 -0.15 -23.83 5.03
CA GLN A 137 0.19 -23.26 6.33
C GLN A 137 0.15 -24.34 7.42
N GLU A 138 -0.89 -25.17 7.47
CA GLU A 138 -1.00 -26.28 8.42
C GLU A 138 0.19 -27.25 8.34
N LEU A 139 0.65 -27.54 7.12
CA LEU A 139 1.82 -28.40 6.94
C LEU A 139 3.11 -27.72 7.40
N PHE A 140 3.24 -26.41 7.21
CA PHE A 140 4.37 -25.66 7.72
C PHE A 140 4.39 -25.66 9.26
N ASP A 141 3.26 -25.36 9.88
CA ASP A 141 3.14 -25.31 11.34
C ASP A 141 3.45 -26.67 11.94
N LYS A 142 2.90 -27.75 11.35
CA LYS A 142 3.19 -29.13 11.74
C LYS A 142 4.67 -29.48 11.61
N ALA A 143 5.33 -29.09 10.49
CA ALA A 143 6.76 -29.32 10.31
C ALA A 143 7.60 -28.59 11.38
N TRP A 144 7.22 -27.35 11.75
CA TRP A 144 7.89 -26.60 12.81
C TRP A 144 7.73 -27.25 14.18
N ASP A 145 6.54 -27.72 14.53
CA ASP A 145 6.26 -28.41 15.79
C ASP A 145 7.09 -29.71 15.89
N GLU A 146 7.12 -30.50 14.80
CA GLU A 146 7.91 -31.74 14.73
C GLU A 146 9.42 -31.49 14.87
N VAL A 147 9.93 -30.37 14.33
CA VAL A 147 11.32 -29.95 14.52
C VAL A 147 11.57 -29.50 15.97
N ALA A 148 10.66 -28.75 16.58
CA ALA A 148 10.76 -28.31 17.96
C ALA A 148 10.77 -29.48 18.94
N GLU A 149 10.00 -30.52 18.65
CA GLU A 149 9.96 -31.82 19.39
C GLU A 149 11.16 -32.73 19.10
N LYS A 150 12.09 -32.31 18.22
CA LYS A 150 13.24 -33.07 17.74
C LYS A 150 12.85 -34.41 17.03
N ASN A 151 11.64 -34.49 16.51
CA ASN A 151 11.17 -35.62 15.73
C ASN A 151 11.61 -35.47 14.24
N THR A 152 12.88 -35.71 13.99
CA THR A 152 13.49 -35.49 12.66
C THR A 152 12.93 -36.40 11.56
N VAL A 153 12.36 -37.55 11.91
CA VAL A 153 11.78 -38.47 10.92
C VAL A 153 10.44 -37.96 10.44
N ALA A 154 9.57 -37.56 11.35
CA ALA A 154 8.27 -36.99 11.01
C ALA A 154 8.44 -35.66 10.25
N ALA A 155 9.30 -34.75 10.72
CA ALA A 155 9.59 -33.49 10.05
C ALA A 155 10.04 -33.65 8.59
N LYS A 156 10.90 -34.67 8.30
CA LYS A 156 11.30 -34.97 6.92
C LYS A 156 10.14 -35.43 6.05
N GLN A 157 9.20 -36.19 6.60
CA GLN A 157 8.02 -36.66 5.87
C GLN A 157 7.09 -35.48 5.55
N THR A 158 6.84 -34.60 6.53
CA THR A 158 6.01 -33.40 6.36
C THR A 158 6.62 -32.44 5.35
N VAL A 159 7.95 -32.25 5.37
CA VAL A 159 8.67 -31.44 4.37
C VAL A 159 8.56 -32.05 2.97
N ALA A 160 8.70 -33.38 2.82
CA ALA A 160 8.54 -34.04 1.52
C ALA A 160 7.10 -33.85 0.97
N GLU A 161 6.08 -33.88 1.85
CA GLU A 161 4.70 -33.59 1.45
C GLU A 161 4.53 -32.15 1.01
N LEU A 162 5.14 -31.18 1.71
CA LEU A 162 5.18 -29.77 1.32
C LEU A 162 5.80 -29.58 -0.06
N GLU A 163 6.97 -30.19 -0.31
CA GLU A 163 7.64 -30.13 -1.61
C GLU A 163 6.79 -30.69 -2.75
N SER A 164 6.00 -31.72 -2.48
CA SER A 164 5.10 -32.29 -3.48
C SER A 164 3.91 -31.39 -3.85
N LYS A 165 3.49 -30.49 -2.94
CA LYS A 165 2.35 -29.58 -3.11
C LYS A 165 2.76 -28.17 -3.56
N THR A 166 4.05 -27.83 -3.46
CA THR A 166 4.60 -26.55 -3.92
C THR A 166 5.42 -26.78 -5.19
N PRO A 167 4.93 -26.39 -6.38
CA PRO A 167 5.75 -26.46 -7.60
C PRO A 167 6.98 -25.55 -7.49
N ALA A 168 8.10 -26.04 -7.99
CA ALA A 168 9.37 -25.31 -8.05
C ALA A 168 9.27 -24.08 -8.95
#